data_f1c58ece9d6dd62dbc6a73f22c2cc26d
#
_entry.id   f1c58ece9d6dd62dbc6a73f22c2cc26d
#
_cell.length_a   1.000
_cell.length_b   1.000
_cell.length_c   1.000
_cell.angle_alpha   90.00
_cell.angle_beta   90.00
_cell.angle_gamma   90.00
#
_symmetry.space_group_name_H-M   'P 1'
#
loop_
_entity.id
_entity.type
_entity.pdbx_description
1 polymer ?
#
loop_
_entity_poly.entity_id
_entity_poly.type
_entity_poly.pdbx_seq_one_letter_code
_entity_poly.pdbx_strand_id
1 'polypeptide(L)'
;TTVEAMATEENCGLPKASQKQTIVVDYSSPNIAKEMHVGHLRSTIIGDALANCLELRGHDVIRQNHVGDWGTQFGMLLEHLGDNTDASISDLVAFYKEAKQRFDSDGDFKERARERVVSLQKGDSTTLEAWRKLCDVSRVEFDAIYDRLSVQGLEEKGESFYNDRLANVVQELEKTGVAETSDGALVVFDEKDK
;
A
#
# COMPACT_ATOMS: atom_id res chain seq x y z
N THR A 1 -31.12 -25.89 17.56
CA THR A 1 -31.48 -24.70 16.77
C THR A 1 -30.23 -23.97 16.32
N THR A 2 -30.30 -23.07 15.33
CA THR A 2 -29.17 -22.25 14.89
C THR A 2 -28.57 -21.45 16.06
N VAL A 3 -29.41 -20.90 16.93
CA VAL A 3 -28.98 -20.13 18.11
C VAL A 3 -28.25 -21.02 19.11
N GLU A 4 -28.68 -22.26 19.27
CA GLU A 4 -28.05 -23.23 20.16
C GLU A 4 -26.66 -23.65 19.64
N ALA A 5 -26.52 -23.90 18.33
CA ALA A 5 -25.24 -24.15 17.67
C ALA A 5 -24.30 -22.94 17.79
N MET A 6 -24.79 -21.72 17.60
CA MET A 6 -24.00 -20.49 17.80
C MET A 6 -23.47 -20.33 19.24
N ALA A 7 -24.20 -20.84 20.25
CA ALA A 7 -23.81 -20.71 21.63
C ALA A 7 -22.89 -21.86 22.13
N THR A 8 -22.89 -23.01 21.46
CA THR A 8 -22.23 -24.23 21.95
C THR A 8 -21.05 -24.68 21.07
N GLU A 9 -20.99 -24.29 19.84
CA GLU A 9 -19.92 -24.69 18.89
C GLU A 9 -18.83 -23.65 18.80
N GLU A 10 -17.56 -24.06 18.75
CA GLU A 10 -16.38 -23.17 18.66
C GLU A 10 -16.42 -22.23 17.45
N ASN A 11 -17.03 -22.69 16.34
CA ASN A 11 -17.15 -21.92 15.10
C ASN A 11 -18.48 -21.16 14.98
N CYS A 12 -19.14 -20.88 16.10
CA CYS A 12 -20.44 -20.17 16.15
C CYS A 12 -21.54 -20.87 15.31
N GLY A 13 -21.47 -22.19 15.14
CA GLY A 13 -22.43 -22.96 14.33
C GLY A 13 -22.31 -22.77 12.83
N LEU A 14 -21.23 -22.13 12.35
CA LEU A 14 -20.98 -21.99 10.91
C LEU A 14 -20.52 -23.33 10.34
N PRO A 15 -21.11 -23.81 9.24
CA PRO A 15 -20.66 -25.05 8.61
C PRO A 15 -19.25 -24.85 8.03
N LYS A 16 -18.35 -25.77 8.31
CA LYS A 16 -17.03 -25.79 7.68
C LYS A 16 -17.18 -25.99 6.18
N ALA A 17 -16.25 -25.41 5.42
CA ALA A 17 -16.18 -25.62 3.98
C ALA A 17 -15.93 -27.10 3.66
N SER A 18 -16.58 -27.61 2.63
CA SER A 18 -16.39 -29.01 2.17
C SER A 18 -14.98 -29.25 1.62
N GLN A 19 -14.35 -28.21 1.13
CA GLN A 19 -12.97 -28.21 0.62
C GLN A 19 -12.23 -26.98 1.16
N LYS A 20 -11.12 -27.21 1.85
CA LYS A 20 -10.22 -26.16 2.29
C LYS A 20 -9.51 -25.52 1.09
N GLN A 21 -9.45 -24.21 1.08
CA GLN A 21 -8.79 -23.40 0.04
C GLN A 21 -7.85 -22.40 0.71
N THR A 22 -6.83 -21.96 -0.02
CA THR A 22 -6.07 -20.77 0.30
C THR A 22 -6.73 -19.57 -0.39
N ILE A 23 -7.13 -18.57 0.40
CA ILE A 23 -7.88 -17.40 -0.07
C ILE A 23 -7.07 -16.15 0.29
N VAL A 24 -6.81 -15.30 -0.69
CA VAL A 24 -6.22 -13.98 -0.47
C VAL A 24 -7.35 -12.97 -0.30
N VAL A 25 -7.32 -12.24 0.81
CA VAL A 25 -8.19 -11.08 1.04
C VAL A 25 -7.30 -9.85 1.08
N ASP A 26 -7.46 -9.00 0.07
CA ASP A 26 -6.69 -7.75 -0.08
C ASP A 26 -7.51 -6.59 0.48
N TYR A 27 -6.98 -5.92 1.52
CA TYR A 27 -7.68 -4.85 2.19
C TYR A 27 -6.74 -3.89 2.93
N SER A 28 -7.30 -2.77 3.41
CA SER A 28 -6.62 -1.63 4.02
C SER A 28 -5.87 -0.76 3.00
N SER A 29 -4.68 -1.13 2.58
CA SER A 29 -3.88 -0.51 1.50
C SER A 29 -3.69 1.02 1.65
N PRO A 30 -3.23 1.52 2.82
CA PRO A 30 -2.98 2.94 3.01
C PRO A 30 -1.72 3.40 2.25
N ASN A 31 -1.64 4.70 1.97
CA ASN A 31 -0.43 5.29 1.41
C ASN A 31 0.52 5.74 2.52
N ILE A 32 1.81 5.47 2.37
CA ILE A 32 2.86 5.95 3.25
C ILE A 32 2.86 7.49 3.31
N ALA A 33 3.18 8.03 4.48
CA ALA A 33 3.19 9.47 4.79
C ALA A 33 1.84 10.19 4.65
N LYS A 34 0.73 9.43 4.68
CA LYS A 34 -0.63 9.98 4.72
C LYS A 34 -1.43 9.36 5.84
N GLU A 35 -2.30 10.16 6.45
CA GLU A 35 -3.27 9.64 7.42
C GLU A 35 -4.25 8.66 6.78
N MET A 36 -4.59 7.62 7.52
CA MET A 36 -5.73 6.80 7.19
C MET A 36 -7.03 7.60 7.38
N HIS A 37 -7.87 7.60 6.39
CA HIS A 37 -9.19 8.24 6.45
C HIS A 37 -10.31 7.20 6.43
N VAL A 38 -11.55 7.65 6.55
CA VAL A 38 -12.75 6.79 6.63
C VAL A 38 -12.85 5.76 5.49
N GLY A 39 -12.33 6.08 4.29
CA GLY A 39 -12.27 5.14 3.17
C GLY A 39 -11.39 3.93 3.47
N HIS A 40 -10.20 4.16 4.04
CA HIS A 40 -9.29 3.08 4.47
C HIS A 40 -9.89 2.28 5.63
N LEU A 41 -10.45 2.95 6.64
CA LEU A 41 -11.08 2.29 7.79
C LEU A 41 -12.22 1.38 7.37
N ARG A 42 -13.05 1.81 6.41
CA ARG A 42 -14.14 0.99 5.87
C ARG A 42 -13.61 -0.27 5.21
N SER A 43 -12.62 -0.13 4.32
CA SER A 43 -11.97 -1.27 3.64
C SER A 43 -11.35 -2.23 4.65
N THR A 44 -10.65 -1.69 5.65
CA THR A 44 -9.98 -2.46 6.70
C THR A 44 -10.98 -3.29 7.50
N ILE A 45 -12.06 -2.69 8.00
CA ILE A 45 -13.07 -3.38 8.82
C ILE A 45 -13.81 -4.44 8.02
N ILE A 46 -14.19 -4.15 6.77
CA ILE A 46 -14.90 -5.11 5.93
C ILE A 46 -13.98 -6.28 5.56
N GLY A 47 -12.74 -6.00 5.17
CA GLY A 47 -11.77 -7.03 4.80
C GLY A 47 -11.42 -7.95 5.95
N ASP A 48 -11.20 -7.40 7.15
CA ASP A 48 -10.92 -8.17 8.35
C ASP A 48 -12.12 -9.06 8.75
N ALA A 49 -13.34 -8.53 8.71
CA ALA A 49 -14.54 -9.31 8.98
C ALA A 49 -14.72 -10.48 7.98
N LEU A 50 -14.45 -10.25 6.70
CA LEU A 50 -14.49 -11.31 5.68
C LEU A 50 -13.41 -12.35 5.91
N ALA A 51 -12.19 -11.94 6.23
CA ALA A 51 -11.08 -12.85 6.54
C ALA A 51 -11.42 -13.73 7.74
N ASN A 52 -11.92 -13.14 8.84
CA ASN A 52 -12.38 -13.87 10.03
C ASN A 52 -13.47 -14.90 9.70
N CYS A 53 -14.46 -14.53 8.88
CA CYS A 53 -15.51 -15.46 8.45
C CYS A 53 -14.96 -16.64 7.63
N LEU A 54 -14.01 -16.40 6.75
CA LEU A 54 -13.39 -17.43 5.93
C LEU A 54 -12.53 -18.38 6.78
N GLU A 55 -11.77 -17.86 7.74
CA GLU A 55 -11.00 -18.66 8.69
C GLU A 55 -11.91 -19.53 9.57
N LEU A 56 -13.01 -18.97 10.10
CA LEU A 56 -14.01 -19.73 10.86
C LEU A 56 -14.60 -20.87 10.03
N ARG A 57 -14.73 -20.70 8.72
CA ARG A 57 -15.15 -21.77 7.81
C ARG A 57 -14.06 -22.78 7.47
N GLY A 58 -12.84 -22.60 7.95
CA GLY A 58 -11.72 -23.53 7.83
C GLY A 58 -10.83 -23.34 6.60
N HIS A 59 -10.90 -22.20 5.94
CA HIS A 59 -9.97 -21.82 4.88
C HIS A 59 -8.64 -21.30 5.45
N ASP A 60 -7.56 -21.37 4.65
CA ASP A 60 -6.31 -20.65 4.92
C ASP A 60 -6.43 -19.26 4.31
N VAL A 61 -6.40 -18.22 5.13
CA VAL A 61 -6.56 -16.84 4.66
C VAL A 61 -5.24 -16.10 4.71
N ILE A 62 -4.85 -15.52 3.57
CA ILE A 62 -3.75 -14.57 3.46
C ILE A 62 -4.36 -13.18 3.52
N ARG A 63 -4.06 -12.43 4.58
CA ARG A 63 -4.55 -11.06 4.83
C ARG A 63 -3.58 -10.07 4.18
N GLN A 64 -3.75 -9.80 2.90
CA GLN A 64 -2.82 -9.01 2.12
C GLN A 64 -3.08 -7.51 2.31
N ASN A 65 -2.00 -6.75 2.56
CA ASN A 65 -2.01 -5.29 2.67
C ASN A 65 -1.02 -4.70 1.66
N HIS A 66 -1.54 -4.10 0.58
CA HIS A 66 -0.72 -3.44 -0.44
C HIS A 66 -0.59 -1.96 -0.12
N VAL A 67 0.39 -1.59 0.70
CA VAL A 67 0.63 -0.19 1.02
C VAL A 67 1.23 0.57 -0.16
N GLY A 68 0.82 1.82 -0.34
CA GLY A 68 1.40 2.71 -1.34
C GLY A 68 2.73 3.27 -0.86
N ASP A 69 3.80 2.50 -0.97
CA ASP A 69 5.14 2.84 -0.49
C ASP A 69 6.13 3.18 -1.61
N TRP A 70 5.65 3.32 -2.85
CA TRP A 70 6.47 3.61 -4.02
C TRP A 70 5.85 4.69 -4.88
N GLY A 71 6.64 5.27 -5.81
CA GLY A 71 6.13 6.22 -6.80
C GLY A 71 6.65 7.65 -6.63
N THR A 72 6.15 8.54 -7.48
CA THR A 72 6.66 9.92 -7.64
C THR A 72 6.51 10.78 -6.40
N GLN A 73 5.52 10.51 -5.54
CA GLN A 73 5.34 11.24 -4.28
C GLN A 73 6.54 11.12 -3.34
N PHE A 74 7.27 9.98 -3.39
CA PHE A 74 8.46 9.79 -2.56
C PHE A 74 9.61 10.71 -2.94
N GLY A 75 9.71 11.11 -4.20
CA GLY A 75 10.72 12.07 -4.62
C GLY A 75 10.64 13.39 -3.85
N MET A 76 9.44 13.96 -3.71
CA MET A 76 9.26 15.21 -2.95
C MET A 76 9.49 15.04 -1.45
N LEU A 77 9.06 13.88 -0.88
CA LEU A 77 9.23 13.60 0.54
C LEU A 77 10.71 13.39 0.89
N LEU A 78 11.43 12.65 0.07
CA LEU A 78 12.86 12.38 0.23
C LEU A 78 13.71 13.64 0.05
N GLU A 79 13.36 14.49 -0.93
CA GLU A 79 14.02 15.77 -1.13
C GLU A 79 13.77 16.72 0.05
N HIS A 80 12.52 16.78 0.54
CA HIS A 80 12.17 17.57 1.70
C HIS A 80 12.89 17.10 2.98
N LEU A 81 13.01 15.79 3.16
CA LEU A 81 13.75 15.17 4.27
C LEU A 81 15.25 15.48 4.18
N GLY A 82 15.83 15.46 2.98
CA GLY A 82 17.24 15.77 2.74
C GLY A 82 17.60 17.21 3.10
N ASP A 83 16.71 18.16 2.83
CA ASP A 83 16.87 19.58 3.20
C ASP A 83 16.68 19.83 4.73
N ASN A 84 16.03 18.91 5.45
CA ASN A 84 15.67 19.02 6.87
C ASN A 84 16.30 17.89 7.71
N THR A 85 17.61 17.73 7.64
CA THR A 85 18.37 16.62 8.26
C THR A 85 18.17 16.45 9.77
N ASP A 86 17.76 17.50 10.47
CA ASP A 86 17.52 17.51 11.91
C ASP A 86 16.02 17.33 12.31
N ALA A 87 15.13 17.23 11.33
CA ALA A 87 13.71 17.07 11.62
C ALA A 87 13.42 15.63 12.08
N SER A 88 13.12 15.47 13.36
CA SER A 88 12.33 14.31 13.78
C SER A 88 10.97 14.44 13.09
N ILE A 89 10.59 13.45 12.27
CA ILE A 89 9.27 13.40 11.67
C ILE A 89 8.27 13.07 12.79
N SER A 90 7.90 14.11 13.55
CA SER A 90 6.94 13.97 14.65
C SER A 90 5.48 14.12 14.20
N ASP A 91 5.28 14.72 13.02
CA ASP A 91 3.97 14.93 12.39
C ASP A 91 4.11 14.67 10.88
N LEU A 92 3.74 13.48 10.45
CA LEU A 92 3.79 13.06 9.05
C LEU A 92 2.87 13.89 8.14
N VAL A 93 1.75 14.35 8.67
CA VAL A 93 0.76 15.13 7.90
C VAL A 93 1.29 16.53 7.60
N ALA A 94 1.86 17.18 8.62
CA ALA A 94 2.51 18.48 8.44
C ALA A 94 3.67 18.36 7.46
N PHE A 95 4.53 17.35 7.65
CA PHE A 95 5.67 17.06 6.77
C PHE A 95 5.24 16.85 5.31
N TYR A 96 4.17 16.05 5.08
CA TYR A 96 3.64 15.84 3.72
C TYR A 96 3.12 17.14 3.11
N LYS A 97 2.35 17.94 3.87
CA LYS A 97 1.79 19.21 3.39
C LYS A 97 2.88 20.21 3.00
N GLU A 98 3.91 20.33 3.81
CA GLU A 98 5.06 21.20 3.54
C GLU A 98 5.83 20.76 2.30
N ALA A 99 6.15 19.48 2.18
CA ALA A 99 6.80 18.92 0.99
C ALA A 99 5.96 19.17 -0.28
N LYS A 100 4.65 18.97 -0.20
CA LYS A 100 3.72 19.20 -1.31
C LYS A 100 3.63 20.67 -1.70
N GLN A 101 3.55 21.57 -0.72
CA GLN A 101 3.55 23.02 -0.98
C GLN A 101 4.82 23.46 -1.69
N ARG A 102 5.99 22.99 -1.26
CA ARG A 102 7.26 23.27 -1.93
C ARG A 102 7.28 22.70 -3.35
N PHE A 103 6.84 21.49 -3.54
CA PHE A 103 6.78 20.84 -4.85
C PHE A 103 5.90 21.60 -5.85
N ASP A 104 4.82 22.22 -5.38
CA ASP A 104 3.89 22.97 -6.23
C ASP A 104 4.39 24.39 -6.54
N SER A 105 5.19 25.01 -5.64
CA SER A 105 5.59 26.43 -5.75
C SER A 105 7.05 26.66 -6.16
N ASP A 106 7.94 25.66 -6.00
CA ASP A 106 9.39 25.78 -6.25
C ASP A 106 9.80 24.84 -7.39
N GLY A 107 10.14 25.42 -8.53
CA GLY A 107 10.54 24.69 -9.73
C GLY A 107 11.84 23.89 -9.55
N ASP A 108 12.82 24.46 -8.85
CA ASP A 108 14.11 23.81 -8.60
C ASP A 108 13.94 22.62 -7.63
N PHE A 109 13.12 22.79 -6.59
CA PHE A 109 12.76 21.68 -5.70
C PHE A 109 12.06 20.55 -6.46
N LYS A 110 11.14 20.90 -7.35
CA LYS A 110 10.41 19.93 -8.18
C LYS A 110 11.34 19.10 -9.06
N GLU A 111 12.36 19.72 -9.64
CA GLU A 111 13.33 19.01 -10.47
C GLU A 111 14.19 18.06 -9.62
N ARG A 112 14.74 18.52 -8.49
CA ARG A 112 15.48 17.67 -7.56
C ARG A 112 14.62 16.52 -7.00
N ALA A 113 13.34 16.77 -6.73
CA ALA A 113 12.41 15.72 -6.32
C ALA A 113 12.24 14.62 -7.39
N ARG A 114 12.23 14.99 -8.68
CA ARG A 114 12.21 14.00 -9.78
C ARG A 114 13.49 13.19 -9.84
N GLU A 115 14.64 13.83 -9.63
CA GLU A 115 15.93 13.13 -9.57
C GLU A 115 15.99 12.14 -8.38
N ARG A 116 15.37 12.49 -7.25
CA ARG A 116 15.24 11.56 -6.10
C ARG A 116 14.43 10.32 -6.44
N VAL A 117 13.36 10.45 -7.24
CA VAL A 117 12.62 9.27 -7.73
C VAL A 117 13.52 8.35 -8.53
N VAL A 118 14.31 8.91 -9.44
CA VAL A 118 15.26 8.14 -10.26
C VAL A 118 16.31 7.46 -9.39
N SER A 119 16.85 8.17 -8.39
CA SER A 119 17.82 7.61 -7.42
C SER A 119 17.24 6.47 -6.62
N LEU A 120 15.98 6.61 -6.14
CA LEU A 120 15.25 5.57 -5.44
C LEU A 120 15.08 4.32 -6.32
N GLN A 121 14.63 4.51 -7.56
CA GLN A 121 14.43 3.43 -8.52
C GLN A 121 15.72 2.70 -8.92
N LYS A 122 16.85 3.41 -8.94
CA LYS A 122 18.19 2.85 -9.19
C LYS A 122 18.79 2.13 -7.98
N GLY A 123 18.14 2.20 -6.81
CA GLY A 123 18.60 1.53 -5.61
C GLY A 123 19.74 2.26 -4.90
N ASP A 124 19.85 3.59 -5.02
CA ASP A 124 20.84 4.38 -4.27
C ASP A 124 20.69 4.15 -2.77
N SER A 125 21.78 3.77 -2.11
CA SER A 125 21.74 3.30 -0.71
C SER A 125 21.27 4.37 0.27
N THR A 126 21.67 5.61 0.08
CA THR A 126 21.30 6.75 0.95
C THR A 126 19.82 7.08 0.78
N THR A 127 19.35 7.08 -0.47
CA THR A 127 17.94 7.33 -0.81
C THR A 127 17.04 6.23 -0.27
N LEU A 128 17.45 4.97 -0.38
CA LEU A 128 16.73 3.82 0.19
C LEU A 128 16.68 3.86 1.71
N GLU A 129 17.75 4.30 2.38
CA GLU A 129 17.74 4.45 3.84
C GLU A 129 16.74 5.53 4.30
N ALA A 130 16.73 6.67 3.63
CA ALA A 130 15.76 7.74 3.90
C ALA A 130 14.31 7.28 3.62
N TRP A 131 14.09 6.54 2.54
CA TRP A 131 12.81 5.95 2.21
C TRP A 131 12.33 4.98 3.29
N ARG A 132 13.20 4.08 3.78
CA ARG A 132 12.85 3.14 4.87
C ARG A 132 12.41 3.89 6.13
N LYS A 133 13.11 4.97 6.50
CA LYS A 133 12.72 5.79 7.67
C LYS A 133 11.31 6.36 7.53
N LEU A 134 10.94 6.89 6.36
CA LEU A 134 9.57 7.37 6.09
C LEU A 134 8.53 6.24 6.20
N CYS A 135 8.84 5.08 5.65
CA CYS A 135 7.97 3.91 5.74
C CYS A 135 7.79 3.45 7.19
N ASP A 136 8.87 3.37 7.97
CA ASP A 136 8.84 2.89 9.36
C ASP A 136 8.02 3.83 10.26
N VAL A 137 8.16 5.15 10.12
CA VAL A 137 7.34 6.11 10.86
C VAL A 137 5.87 5.96 10.53
N SER A 138 5.53 5.78 9.24
CA SER A 138 4.14 5.59 8.82
C SER A 138 3.54 4.28 9.33
N ARG A 139 4.32 3.20 9.38
CA ARG A 139 3.87 1.91 9.92
C ARG A 139 3.47 2.01 11.39
N VAL A 140 4.22 2.76 12.19
CA VAL A 140 3.87 2.98 13.60
C VAL A 140 2.46 3.57 13.75
N GLU A 141 2.10 4.53 12.90
CA GLU A 141 0.76 5.13 12.90
C GLU A 141 -0.32 4.15 12.42
N PHE A 142 -0.04 3.37 11.38
CA PHE A 142 -0.98 2.36 10.88
C PHE A 142 -1.20 1.26 11.91
N ASP A 143 -0.14 0.77 12.54
CA ASP A 143 -0.21 -0.27 13.56
C ASP A 143 -1.04 0.18 14.77
N ALA A 144 -0.90 1.44 15.19
CA ALA A 144 -1.73 1.99 16.27
C ALA A 144 -3.23 2.00 15.91
N ILE A 145 -3.58 2.21 14.64
CA ILE A 145 -4.97 2.13 14.16
C ILE A 145 -5.43 0.66 14.08
N TYR A 146 -4.60 -0.24 13.54
CA TYR A 146 -4.91 -1.67 13.47
C TYR A 146 -5.12 -2.26 14.85
N ASP A 147 -4.26 -1.94 15.83
CA ASP A 147 -4.41 -2.34 17.22
C ASP A 147 -5.74 -1.87 17.80
N ARG A 148 -6.10 -0.60 17.58
CA ARG A 148 -7.38 -0.04 18.04
C ARG A 148 -8.59 -0.70 17.42
N LEU A 149 -8.48 -1.19 16.18
CA LEU A 149 -9.52 -1.93 15.47
C LEU A 149 -9.49 -3.43 15.74
N SER A 150 -8.48 -3.91 16.49
CA SER A 150 -8.22 -5.35 16.72
C SER A 150 -7.96 -6.13 15.42
N VAL A 151 -7.44 -5.47 14.39
CA VAL A 151 -7.03 -6.09 13.13
C VAL A 151 -5.63 -6.66 13.28
N GLN A 152 -5.46 -7.94 12.96
CA GLN A 152 -4.20 -8.66 13.13
C GLN A 152 -3.87 -9.52 11.91
N GLY A 153 -2.58 -9.89 11.80
CA GLY A 153 -2.12 -10.83 10.79
C GLY A 153 -2.08 -10.28 9.36
N LEU A 154 -2.02 -8.96 9.20
CA LEU A 154 -1.81 -8.34 7.89
C LEU A 154 -0.40 -8.66 7.36
N GLU A 155 -0.33 -9.19 6.14
CA GLU A 155 0.91 -9.37 5.40
C GLU A 155 1.11 -8.16 4.48
N GLU A 156 2.07 -7.31 4.83
CA GLU A 156 2.40 -6.14 4.00
C GLU A 156 3.22 -6.57 2.77
N LYS A 157 2.73 -6.22 1.60
CA LYS A 157 3.48 -6.22 0.33
C LYS A 157 3.19 -4.92 -0.38
N GLY A 158 4.01 -3.90 -0.08
CA GLY A 158 3.88 -2.60 -0.70
C GLY A 158 4.16 -2.62 -2.21
N GLU A 159 3.89 -1.53 -2.87
CA GLU A 159 4.20 -1.36 -4.31
C GLU A 159 5.68 -1.63 -4.58
N SER A 160 6.59 -1.27 -3.65
CA SER A 160 8.03 -1.53 -3.73
C SER A 160 8.40 -3.00 -3.83
N PHE A 161 7.58 -3.91 -3.26
CA PHE A 161 7.78 -5.35 -3.33
C PHE A 161 7.78 -5.88 -4.77
N TYR A 162 7.09 -5.20 -5.67
CA TYR A 162 6.93 -5.62 -7.06
C TYR A 162 7.94 -4.96 -8.01
N ASN A 163 8.82 -4.08 -7.52
CA ASN A 163 9.72 -3.29 -8.36
C ASN A 163 10.54 -4.15 -9.33
N ASP A 164 11.11 -5.26 -8.87
CA ASP A 164 11.92 -6.17 -9.69
C ASP A 164 11.12 -6.93 -10.77
N ARG A 165 9.79 -6.90 -10.68
CA ARG A 165 8.89 -7.59 -11.60
C ARG A 165 8.29 -6.67 -12.65
N LEU A 166 8.36 -5.36 -12.48
CA LEU A 166 7.71 -4.37 -13.34
C LEU A 166 8.18 -4.47 -14.79
N ALA A 167 9.50 -4.61 -15.03
CA ALA A 167 10.04 -4.74 -16.38
C ALA A 167 9.49 -5.95 -17.15
N ASN A 168 9.32 -7.07 -16.47
CA ASN A 168 8.77 -8.29 -17.07
C ASN A 168 7.28 -8.13 -17.41
N VAL A 169 6.51 -7.49 -16.52
CA VAL A 169 5.08 -7.22 -16.75
C VAL A 169 4.91 -6.28 -17.95
N VAL A 170 5.70 -5.22 -18.04
CA VAL A 170 5.68 -4.29 -19.18
C VAL A 170 5.95 -5.02 -20.48
N GLN A 171 7.00 -5.87 -20.54
CA GLN A 171 7.32 -6.64 -21.72
C GLN A 171 6.21 -7.65 -22.12
N GLU A 172 5.54 -8.24 -21.16
CA GLU A 172 4.42 -9.15 -21.40
C GLU A 172 3.22 -8.41 -21.98
N LEU A 173 2.88 -7.24 -21.46
CA LEU A 173 1.80 -6.40 -21.96
C LEU A 173 2.06 -5.91 -23.40
N GLU A 174 3.30 -5.53 -23.72
CA GLU A 174 3.70 -5.18 -25.07
C GLU A 174 3.60 -6.39 -26.04
N LYS A 175 4.15 -7.55 -25.64
CA LYS A 175 4.11 -8.78 -26.46
C LYS A 175 2.70 -9.26 -26.76
N THR A 176 1.79 -9.10 -25.82
CA THR A 176 0.37 -9.51 -25.97
C THR A 176 -0.47 -8.45 -26.68
N GLY A 177 0.10 -7.28 -27.00
CA GLY A 177 -0.61 -6.19 -27.66
C GLY A 177 -1.67 -5.50 -26.77
N VAL A 178 -1.57 -5.70 -25.44
CA VAL A 178 -2.43 -5.04 -24.47
C VAL A 178 -1.95 -3.60 -24.23
N ALA A 179 -0.64 -3.40 -24.22
CA ALA A 179 -0.04 -2.08 -24.11
C ALA A 179 0.51 -1.63 -25.48
N GLU A 180 0.31 -0.35 -25.79
CA GLU A 180 0.79 0.29 -27.01
C GLU A 180 1.45 1.65 -26.70
N THR A 181 2.34 2.10 -27.57
CA THR A 181 2.99 3.40 -27.39
C THR A 181 2.11 4.51 -27.94
N SER A 182 1.74 5.49 -27.10
CA SER A 182 1.02 6.70 -27.48
C SER A 182 1.71 7.92 -26.88
N ASP A 183 1.99 8.91 -27.69
CA ASP A 183 2.65 10.17 -27.31
C ASP A 183 3.94 10.00 -26.48
N GLY A 184 4.72 8.95 -26.79
CA GLY A 184 5.98 8.63 -26.12
C GLY A 184 5.82 7.93 -24.77
N ALA A 185 4.62 7.56 -24.37
CA ALA A 185 4.32 6.76 -23.19
C ALA A 185 3.75 5.39 -23.57
N LEU A 186 4.04 4.37 -22.75
CA LEU A 186 3.39 3.07 -22.89
C LEU A 186 2.06 3.12 -22.13
N VAL A 187 0.97 2.85 -22.83
CA VAL A 187 -0.39 2.98 -22.31
C VAL A 187 -1.23 1.75 -22.60
N VAL A 188 -2.24 1.54 -21.78
CA VAL A 188 -3.32 0.57 -22.02
C VAL A 188 -4.62 1.37 -22.15
N PHE A 189 -5.27 1.28 -23.30
CA PHE A 189 -6.58 1.93 -23.48
C PHE A 189 -7.70 1.01 -23.04
N ASP A 190 -8.67 1.55 -22.31
CA ASP A 190 -9.94 0.88 -22.09
C ASP A 190 -10.75 0.83 -23.41
N GLU A 191 -11.62 -0.17 -23.56
CA GLU A 191 -12.49 -0.28 -24.75
C GLU A 191 -13.37 0.97 -24.98
N LYS A 192 -13.55 1.78 -23.95
CA LYS A 192 -14.29 3.06 -24.01
C LYS A 192 -13.49 4.23 -24.55
N ASP A 193 -12.18 4.10 -24.64
CA ASP A 193 -11.25 5.14 -25.08
C ASP A 193 -10.82 4.96 -26.55
N LYS A 194 -11.37 3.94 -27.22
CA LYS A 194 -11.20 3.65 -28.66
C LYS A 194 -12.43 4.18 -29.47
#